data_9c8a333d30176087e405ca797d456faa
#
_entry.id   9c8a333d30176087e405ca797d456faa
#
_cell.length_a   1.000
_cell.length_b   1.000
_cell.length_c   1.000
_cell.angle_alpha   90.00
_cell.angle_beta   90.00
_cell.angle_gamma   90.00
#
_symmetry.space_group_name_H-M   'P 1'
#
loop_
_entity.id
_entity.type
_entity.pdbx_description
1 polymer ?
#
loop_
_entity_poly.entity_id
_entity_poly.type
_entity_poly.pdbx_seq_one_letter_code
_entity_poly.pdbx_strand_id
1 'polypeptide(L)'
;MFEVNIYLETSLKGPVTKDGWHAAVLEYTSKAGKTETREDFERETSTTYHRQCLRALIKALKRLNASCVVNIHSDSVYVESGITKNLKRWKSNGFLSADGEQLKNINEWKEIAKLINAHKVQFHREKRNVYSAWMMNRAKTYPFGVFETKNQAVKNLENTE
;
A
#
# COMPACT_ATOMS: atom_id res chain seq x y z
N MET A 1 20.19 2.22 -12.09
CA MET A 1 19.10 1.88 -11.17
C MET A 1 17.82 2.51 -11.70
N PHE A 2 16.77 1.72 -11.85
CA PHE A 2 15.48 2.24 -12.32
C PHE A 2 14.87 3.21 -11.31
N GLU A 3 14.19 4.22 -11.84
CA GLU A 3 13.39 5.12 -11.02
C GLU A 3 11.90 4.79 -11.23
N VAL A 4 11.20 4.54 -10.13
CA VAL A 4 9.79 4.17 -10.12
C VAL A 4 9.02 5.13 -9.23
N ASN A 5 7.90 5.64 -9.73
CA ASN A 5 6.94 6.37 -8.92
C ASN A 5 5.83 5.43 -8.49
N ILE A 6 5.51 5.42 -7.20
CA ILE A 6 4.39 4.69 -6.63
C ILE A 6 3.39 5.71 -6.09
N TYR A 7 2.21 5.74 -6.67
CA TYR A 7 1.13 6.64 -6.27
C TYR A 7 0.06 5.83 -5.54
N LEU A 8 -0.22 6.21 -4.29
CA LEU A 8 -1.16 5.50 -3.44
C LEU A 8 -2.48 6.26 -3.31
N GLU A 9 -3.57 5.53 -3.20
CA GLU A 9 -4.90 6.07 -2.89
C GLU A 9 -5.70 5.09 -2.06
N THR A 10 -6.59 5.63 -1.21
CA THR A 10 -7.42 4.84 -0.30
C THR A 10 -8.83 5.42 -0.24
N SER A 11 -9.81 4.56 0.02
CA SER A 11 -11.20 5.00 0.22
C SER A 11 -11.41 5.63 1.60
N LEU A 12 -10.65 5.19 2.62
CA LEU A 12 -10.74 5.74 3.96
C LEU A 12 -9.71 6.84 4.15
N LYS A 13 -10.10 7.92 4.82
CA LYS A 13 -9.23 9.10 5.05
C LYS A 13 -9.15 9.50 6.52
N GLY A 14 -9.94 8.90 7.37
CA GLY A 14 -10.03 9.27 8.79
C GLY A 14 -9.95 8.06 9.72
N PRO A 15 -10.04 8.30 11.05
CA PRO A 15 -9.84 7.27 12.07
C PRO A 15 -11.06 6.38 12.26
N VAL A 16 -11.55 5.79 11.20
CA VAL A 16 -12.70 4.87 11.23
C VAL A 16 -12.26 3.47 10.84
N THR A 17 -12.97 2.47 11.34
CA THR A 17 -12.80 1.08 10.92
C THR A 17 -14.02 0.67 10.15
N LYS A 18 -13.86 0.38 8.88
CA LYS A 18 -14.93 -0.13 8.01
C LYS A 18 -14.34 -0.76 6.75
N ASP A 19 -15.21 -1.30 5.92
CA ASP A 19 -14.81 -1.84 4.62
C ASP A 19 -14.36 -0.71 3.70
N GLY A 20 -13.35 -0.99 2.89
CA GLY A 20 -12.82 -0.01 1.98
C GLY A 20 -11.99 -0.64 0.87
N TRP A 21 -11.43 0.21 0.02
CA TRP A 21 -10.50 -0.20 -1.02
C TRP A 21 -9.21 0.60 -0.91
N HIS A 22 -8.13 0.00 -1.37
CA HIS A 22 -6.88 0.71 -1.60
C HIS A 22 -6.41 0.48 -3.03
N ALA A 23 -5.58 1.40 -3.51
CA ALA A 23 -5.05 1.33 -4.85
C ALA A 23 -3.63 1.88 -4.95
N ALA A 24 -2.90 1.42 -5.93
CA ALA A 24 -1.61 1.96 -6.30
C ALA A 24 -1.47 2.03 -7.81
N VAL A 25 -0.81 3.07 -8.30
CA VAL A 25 -0.30 3.14 -9.67
C VAL A 25 1.22 3.20 -9.57
N LEU A 26 1.87 2.28 -10.28
CA LEU A 26 3.32 2.32 -10.46
C LEU A 26 3.59 2.89 -11.85
N GLU A 27 4.51 3.85 -11.92
CA GLU A 27 4.89 4.50 -13.17
C GLU A 27 6.41 4.45 -13.30
N TYR A 28 6.89 4.02 -14.45
CA TYR A 28 8.31 4.01 -14.76
C TYR A 28 8.53 4.28 -16.25
N THR A 29 9.71 4.80 -16.59
CA THR A 29 10.10 5.01 -17.96
C THR A 29 11.02 3.88 -18.40
N SER A 30 10.65 3.17 -19.46
CA SER A 30 11.43 2.08 -20.03
C SER A 30 12.72 2.58 -20.69
N LYS A 31 13.64 1.67 -20.99
CA LYS A 31 14.87 1.99 -21.73
C LYS A 31 14.61 2.64 -23.08
N ALA A 32 13.47 2.34 -23.69
CA ALA A 32 13.04 2.94 -24.96
C ALA A 32 12.45 4.35 -24.80
N GLY A 33 12.41 4.90 -23.57
CA GLY A 33 11.85 6.21 -23.30
C GLY A 33 10.33 6.23 -23.19
N LYS A 34 9.69 5.06 -23.16
CA LYS A 34 8.24 4.95 -23.05
C LYS A 34 7.82 4.88 -21.59
N THR A 35 6.84 5.72 -21.20
CA THR A 35 6.24 5.65 -19.87
C THR A 35 5.28 4.49 -19.81
N GLU A 36 5.47 3.62 -18.80
CA GLU A 36 4.64 2.46 -18.56
C GLU A 36 4.04 2.54 -17.17
N THR A 37 2.83 2.02 -17.03
CA THR A 37 2.12 2.00 -15.74
C THR A 37 1.62 0.59 -15.42
N ARG A 38 1.50 0.34 -14.12
CA ARG A 38 0.82 -0.85 -13.58
C ARG A 38 -0.10 -0.38 -12.49
N GLU A 39 -1.23 -1.05 -12.33
CA GLU A 39 -2.24 -0.69 -11.34
C GLU A 39 -2.57 -1.87 -10.45
N ASP A 40 -2.85 -1.57 -9.18
CA ASP A 40 -3.37 -2.53 -8.21
C ASP A 40 -4.57 -1.91 -7.50
N PHE A 41 -5.63 -2.71 -7.36
CA PHE A 41 -6.82 -2.35 -6.61
C PHE A 41 -7.23 -3.55 -5.77
N GLU A 42 -7.56 -3.32 -4.50
CA GLU A 42 -8.00 -4.38 -3.60
C GLU A 42 -9.02 -3.84 -2.59
N ARG A 43 -10.04 -4.65 -2.30
CA ARG A 43 -10.98 -4.39 -1.21
C ARG A 43 -10.51 -5.06 0.07
N GLU A 44 -10.81 -4.42 1.18
CA GLU A 44 -10.53 -4.93 2.50
C GLU A 44 -11.77 -4.80 3.38
N THR A 45 -12.02 -5.82 4.20
CA THR A 45 -13.07 -5.77 5.23
C THR A 45 -12.50 -5.26 6.54
N SER A 46 -13.29 -4.49 7.31
CA SER A 46 -12.93 -4.02 8.65
C SER A 46 -11.50 -3.48 8.73
N THR A 47 -11.18 -2.54 7.84
CA THR A 47 -9.85 -1.96 7.72
C THR A 47 -9.80 -0.52 8.21
N THR A 48 -8.61 0.07 8.23
CA THR A 48 -8.38 1.45 8.62
C THR A 48 -7.60 2.18 7.54
N TYR A 49 -7.61 3.51 7.59
CA TYR A 49 -6.80 4.34 6.69
C TYR A 49 -5.32 3.94 6.71
N HIS A 50 -4.74 3.81 7.89
CA HIS A 50 -3.32 3.45 8.03
C HIS A 50 -3.01 2.09 7.43
N ARG A 51 -3.85 1.10 7.70
CA ARG A 51 -3.67 -0.26 7.16
C ARG A 51 -3.80 -0.27 5.64
N GLN A 52 -4.75 0.47 5.09
CA GLN A 52 -4.91 0.59 3.65
C GLN A 52 -3.66 1.15 2.98
N CYS A 53 -3.10 2.22 3.53
CA CYS A 53 -1.87 2.82 2.99
C CYS A 53 -0.70 1.84 3.01
N LEU A 54 -0.52 1.13 4.13
CA LEU A 54 0.55 0.15 4.27
C LEU A 54 0.39 -1.00 3.28
N ARG A 55 -0.81 -1.54 3.14
CA ARG A 55 -1.08 -2.67 2.25
C ARG A 55 -0.98 -2.30 0.78
N ALA A 56 -1.43 -1.10 0.41
CA ALA A 56 -1.26 -0.59 -0.94
C ALA A 56 0.24 -0.49 -1.30
N LEU A 57 1.04 0.04 -0.38
CA LEU A 57 2.48 0.15 -0.56
C LEU A 57 3.16 -1.21 -0.66
N ILE A 58 2.82 -2.15 0.21
CA ILE A 58 3.37 -3.51 0.19
C ILE A 58 3.12 -4.17 -1.17
N LYS A 59 1.88 -4.10 -1.65
CA LYS A 59 1.50 -4.70 -2.92
C LYS A 59 2.26 -4.10 -4.10
N ALA A 60 2.43 -2.78 -4.10
CA ALA A 60 3.22 -2.09 -5.11
C ALA A 60 4.71 -2.48 -5.06
N LEU A 61 5.30 -2.50 -3.88
CA LEU A 61 6.70 -2.87 -3.70
C LEU A 61 6.98 -4.32 -4.15
N LYS A 62 6.03 -5.22 -3.96
CA LYS A 62 6.16 -6.62 -4.39
C LYS A 62 6.23 -6.79 -5.90
N ARG A 63 5.80 -5.80 -6.69
CA ARG A 63 5.94 -5.83 -8.13
C ARG A 63 7.36 -5.55 -8.62
N LEU A 64 8.19 -4.97 -7.77
CA LEU A 64 9.56 -4.61 -8.14
C LEU A 64 10.47 -5.83 -8.08
N ASN A 65 11.12 -6.16 -9.18
CA ASN A 65 12.01 -7.32 -9.30
C ASN A 65 13.49 -6.95 -9.43
N ALA A 66 13.81 -5.68 -9.29
CA ALA A 66 15.18 -5.17 -9.32
C ALA A 66 15.32 -3.99 -8.36
N SER A 67 16.54 -3.64 -7.98
CA SER A 67 16.79 -2.47 -7.15
C SER A 67 16.39 -1.19 -7.86
N CYS A 68 15.61 -0.37 -7.20
CA CYS A 68 15.04 0.87 -7.76
C CYS A 68 15.26 2.06 -6.83
N VAL A 69 15.26 3.25 -7.43
CA VAL A 69 14.93 4.48 -6.71
C VAL A 69 13.41 4.57 -6.71
N VAL A 70 12.80 4.48 -5.53
CA VAL A 70 11.35 4.45 -5.37
C VAL A 70 10.88 5.78 -4.80
N ASN A 71 10.05 6.48 -5.55
CA ASN A 71 9.38 7.70 -5.10
C ASN A 71 7.94 7.33 -4.70
N ILE A 72 7.64 7.44 -3.41
CA ILE A 72 6.31 7.15 -2.87
C ILE A 72 5.53 8.45 -2.78
N HIS A 73 4.36 8.50 -3.42
CA HIS A 73 3.45 9.64 -3.41
C HIS A 73 2.19 9.28 -2.63
N SER A 74 1.98 9.89 -1.48
CA SER A 74 0.84 9.60 -0.60
C SER A 74 0.54 10.81 0.29
N ASP A 75 -0.70 10.89 0.78
CA ASP A 75 -1.10 11.89 1.76
C ASP A 75 -0.83 11.45 3.20
N SER A 76 -0.33 10.24 3.41
CA SER A 76 -0.19 9.63 4.72
C SER A 76 1.03 10.13 5.50
N VAL A 77 0.79 10.94 6.52
CA VAL A 77 1.81 11.33 7.49
C VAL A 77 2.33 10.11 8.26
N TYR A 78 1.44 9.17 8.56
CA TYR A 78 1.76 7.94 9.27
C TYR A 78 2.80 7.10 8.51
N VAL A 79 2.60 6.88 7.23
CA VAL A 79 3.55 6.11 6.39
C VAL A 79 4.85 6.88 6.21
N GLU A 80 4.79 8.18 5.96
CA GLU A 80 5.96 9.03 5.84
C GLU A 80 6.84 8.96 7.09
N SER A 81 6.25 9.18 8.26
CA SER A 81 6.98 9.15 9.53
C SER A 81 7.58 7.77 9.82
N GLY A 82 6.83 6.72 9.51
CA GLY A 82 7.32 5.35 9.68
C GLY A 82 8.58 5.09 8.85
N ILE A 83 8.51 5.39 7.57
CA ILE A 83 9.61 5.10 6.65
C ILE A 83 10.82 6.01 6.89
N THR A 84 10.58 7.32 7.05
CA THR A 84 11.68 8.30 7.08
C THR A 84 12.29 8.52 8.46
N LYS A 85 11.54 8.25 9.54
CA LYS A 85 11.98 8.55 10.91
C LYS A 85 12.09 7.33 11.81
N ASN A 86 11.16 6.38 11.71
CA ASN A 86 10.98 5.36 12.73
C ASN A 86 11.51 3.97 12.35
N LEU A 87 11.52 3.64 11.06
CA LEU A 87 11.79 2.28 10.62
C LEU A 87 13.16 1.75 11.06
N LYS A 88 14.19 2.58 11.01
CA LYS A 88 15.54 2.20 11.44
C LYS A 88 15.56 1.82 12.92
N ARG A 89 14.88 2.60 13.75
CA ARG A 89 14.76 2.31 15.18
C ARG A 89 13.96 1.03 15.43
N TRP A 90 12.84 0.86 14.73
CA TRP A 90 12.01 -0.34 14.86
C TRP A 90 12.75 -1.60 14.48
N LYS A 91 13.56 -1.57 13.43
CA LYS A 91 14.42 -2.71 13.06
C LYS A 91 15.36 -3.11 14.18
N SER A 92 15.90 -2.14 14.92
CA SER A 92 16.87 -2.40 15.98
C SER A 92 16.24 -2.75 17.33
N ASN A 93 14.97 -2.37 17.55
CA ASN A 93 14.30 -2.59 18.85
C ASN A 93 13.21 -3.68 18.82
N GLY A 94 13.09 -4.44 17.73
CA GLY A 94 12.09 -5.49 17.61
C GLY A 94 10.69 -5.00 17.29
N PHE A 95 10.57 -3.84 16.64
CA PHE A 95 9.29 -3.24 16.24
C PHE A 95 8.40 -2.91 17.45
N LEU A 96 8.99 -2.25 18.42
CA LEU A 96 8.29 -1.75 19.59
C LEU A 96 8.00 -0.26 19.47
N SER A 97 6.85 0.16 20.06
CA SER A 97 6.52 1.57 20.19
C SER A 97 7.43 2.25 21.22
N ALA A 98 7.33 3.58 21.31
CA ALA A 98 8.07 4.36 22.32
C ALA A 98 7.75 3.90 23.75
N ASP A 99 6.55 3.37 23.99
CA ASP A 99 6.11 2.86 25.29
C ASP A 99 6.54 1.40 25.55
N GLY A 100 7.29 0.79 24.63
CA GLY A 100 7.75 -0.58 24.75
C GLY A 100 6.71 -1.64 24.38
N GLU A 101 5.58 -1.22 23.81
CA GLU A 101 4.53 -2.13 23.38
C GLU A 101 4.69 -2.53 21.92
N GLN A 102 4.02 -3.62 21.53
CA GLN A 102 3.99 -4.07 20.15
C GLN A 102 3.36 -2.99 19.26
N LEU A 103 4.00 -2.69 18.13
CA LEU A 103 3.48 -1.72 17.16
C LEU A 103 2.14 -2.15 16.59
N LYS A 104 1.23 -1.18 16.40
CA LYS A 104 0.06 -1.39 15.56
C LYS A 104 0.52 -1.64 14.14
N ASN A 105 -0.17 -2.54 13.45
CA ASN A 105 0.18 -2.94 12.09
C ASN A 105 1.63 -3.49 11.97
N ILE A 106 2.08 -4.19 13.01
CA ILE A 106 3.45 -4.71 13.08
C ILE A 106 3.80 -5.60 11.88
N ASN A 107 2.87 -6.44 11.45
CA ASN A 107 3.11 -7.35 10.33
C ASN A 107 3.36 -6.58 9.03
N GLU A 108 2.57 -5.55 8.77
CA GLU A 108 2.73 -4.68 7.61
C GLU A 108 4.06 -3.93 7.69
N TRP A 109 4.43 -3.39 8.85
CA TRP A 109 5.70 -2.69 9.01
C TRP A 109 6.92 -3.59 8.84
N LYS A 110 6.86 -4.83 9.33
CA LYS A 110 7.92 -5.82 9.12
C LYS A 110 8.08 -6.16 7.63
N GLU A 111 6.97 -6.31 6.93
CA GLU A 111 6.98 -6.58 5.48
C GLU A 111 7.58 -5.40 4.71
N ILE A 112 7.17 -4.18 5.02
CA ILE A 112 7.71 -2.98 4.39
C ILE A 112 9.22 -2.86 4.63
N ALA A 113 9.67 -3.06 5.87
CA ALA A 113 11.08 -3.02 6.21
C ALA A 113 11.92 -3.98 5.35
N LYS A 114 11.39 -5.17 5.14
CA LYS A 114 12.01 -6.20 4.31
C LYS A 114 12.04 -5.78 2.84
N LEU A 115 10.90 -5.29 2.32
CA LEU A 115 10.75 -4.97 0.89
C LEU A 115 11.59 -3.76 0.48
N ILE A 116 11.66 -2.70 1.31
CA ILE A 116 12.39 -1.48 0.94
C ILE A 116 13.91 -1.62 1.07
N ASN A 117 14.39 -2.68 1.69
CA ASN A 117 15.82 -2.85 1.95
C ASN A 117 16.66 -2.90 0.66
N ALA A 118 16.07 -3.34 -0.44
CA ALA A 118 16.72 -3.43 -1.75
C ALA A 118 16.67 -2.13 -2.55
N HIS A 119 15.99 -1.11 -2.04
CA HIS A 119 15.69 0.10 -2.80
C HIS A 119 16.18 1.35 -2.10
N LYS A 120 16.33 2.43 -2.87
CA LYS A 120 16.51 3.78 -2.35
C LYS A 120 15.13 4.46 -2.37
N VAL A 121 14.60 4.78 -1.19
CA VAL A 121 13.21 5.25 -1.06
C VAL A 121 13.18 6.73 -0.71
N GLN A 122 12.35 7.49 -1.42
CA GLN A 122 12.05 8.89 -1.16
C GLN A 122 10.53 9.03 -1.00
N PHE A 123 10.08 9.79 -0.01
CA PHE A 123 8.68 10.00 0.24
C PHE A 123 8.26 11.42 -0.16
N HIS A 124 7.20 11.51 -0.97
CA HIS A 124 6.60 12.77 -1.41
C HIS A 124 5.18 12.84 -0.84
N ARG A 125 5.02 13.65 0.20
CA ARG A 125 3.70 13.82 0.81
C ARG A 125 2.88 14.81 0.00
N GLU A 126 1.79 14.34 -0.56
CA GLU A 126 0.89 15.11 -1.40
C GLU A 126 -0.54 14.84 -0.98
N LYS A 127 -1.34 15.90 -0.79
CA LYS A 127 -2.76 15.75 -0.46
C LYS A 127 -3.51 14.99 -1.56
N ARG A 128 -3.18 15.28 -2.81
CA ARG A 128 -3.64 14.55 -4.00
C ARG A 128 -2.46 14.42 -4.94
N ASN A 129 -2.23 13.21 -5.43
CA ASN A 129 -1.21 12.97 -6.44
C ASN A 129 -1.81 13.00 -7.85
N VAL A 130 -0.97 12.91 -8.87
CA VAL A 130 -1.40 13.02 -10.28
C VAL A 130 -2.37 11.92 -10.71
N TYR A 131 -2.43 10.79 -10.01
CA TYR A 131 -3.34 9.68 -10.31
C TYR A 131 -4.50 9.55 -9.33
N SER A 132 -4.61 10.41 -8.30
CA SER A 132 -5.66 10.29 -7.28
C SER A 132 -7.07 10.32 -7.88
N ALA A 133 -7.36 11.28 -8.73
CA ALA A 133 -8.68 11.39 -9.38
C ALA A 133 -8.96 10.18 -10.25
N TRP A 134 -7.97 9.71 -11.01
CA TRP A 134 -8.11 8.53 -11.84
C TRP A 134 -8.39 7.28 -11.02
N MET A 135 -7.62 7.06 -9.94
CA MET A 135 -7.84 5.90 -9.07
C MET A 135 -9.20 5.92 -8.39
N MET A 136 -9.65 7.07 -7.89
CA MET A 136 -10.97 7.20 -7.28
C MET A 136 -12.10 6.94 -8.26
N ASN A 137 -11.97 7.42 -9.50
CA ASN A 137 -12.94 7.17 -10.54
C ASN A 137 -12.94 5.70 -10.97
N ARG A 138 -11.76 5.12 -11.16
CA ARG A 138 -11.61 3.71 -11.56
C ARG A 138 -12.16 2.76 -10.51
N ALA A 139 -12.03 3.09 -9.22
CA ALA A 139 -12.54 2.27 -8.13
C ALA A 139 -14.07 2.09 -8.19
N LYS A 140 -14.79 3.05 -8.76
CA LYS A 140 -16.26 2.97 -8.90
C LYS A 140 -16.71 1.83 -9.82
N THR A 141 -15.89 1.50 -10.81
CA THR A 141 -16.23 0.49 -11.82
C THR A 141 -15.27 -0.68 -11.84
N TYR A 142 -14.27 -0.69 -10.95
CA TYR A 142 -13.30 -1.77 -10.87
C TYR A 142 -13.99 -3.08 -10.51
N PRO A 143 -13.68 -4.20 -11.20
CA PRO A 143 -14.31 -5.48 -10.95
C PRO A 143 -13.76 -6.16 -9.69
N PHE A 144 -13.97 -5.53 -8.52
CA PHE A 144 -13.61 -6.16 -7.26
C PHE A 144 -14.43 -7.44 -7.06
N GLY A 145 -13.80 -8.42 -6.44
CA GLY A 145 -14.52 -9.58 -5.95
C GLY A 145 -15.51 -9.17 -4.85
N VAL A 146 -16.50 -10.03 -4.61
CA VAL A 146 -17.45 -9.84 -3.51
C VAL A 146 -16.71 -10.06 -2.19
N PHE A 147 -17.02 -9.22 -1.17
CA PHE A 147 -16.56 -9.48 0.19
C PHE A 147 -17.15 -10.81 0.67
N GLU A 148 -16.30 -11.80 0.92
CA GLU A 148 -16.75 -13.09 1.41
C GLU A 148 -16.90 -13.06 2.93
N THR A 149 -18.12 -13.37 3.40
CA THR A 149 -18.35 -13.74 4.79
C THR A 149 -18.08 -15.25 4.92
N LYS A 150 -17.90 -15.75 6.15
CA LYS A 150 -17.75 -17.19 6.38
C LYS A 150 -18.89 -18.00 5.74
N ASN A 151 -20.11 -17.46 5.78
CA ASN A 151 -21.28 -18.14 5.21
C ASN A 151 -21.25 -18.15 3.67
N GLN A 152 -20.74 -17.09 3.04
CA GLN A 152 -20.58 -17.04 1.58
C GLN A 152 -19.49 -17.98 1.10
N ALA A 153 -18.38 -18.05 1.83
CA ALA A 153 -17.30 -18.98 1.51
C ALA A 153 -17.77 -20.44 1.52
N VAL A 154 -18.59 -20.82 2.50
CA VAL A 154 -19.20 -22.15 2.57
C VAL A 154 -20.13 -22.40 1.40
N LYS A 155 -20.99 -21.44 1.05
CA LYS A 155 -21.90 -21.54 -0.11
C LYS A 155 -21.15 -21.67 -1.42
N ASN A 156 -20.04 -20.94 -1.60
CA ASN A 156 -19.23 -21.03 -2.79
C ASN A 156 -18.58 -22.40 -2.93
N LEU A 157 -18.15 -23.01 -1.83
CA LEU A 157 -17.62 -24.37 -1.82
C LEU A 157 -18.69 -25.41 -2.18
N GLU A 158 -19.92 -25.25 -1.69
CA GLU A 158 -21.05 -26.12 -2.01
C GLU A 158 -21.44 -26.05 -3.50
N ASN A 159 -21.31 -24.89 -4.12
CA ASN A 159 -21.66 -24.68 -5.53
C ASN A 159 -20.57 -25.14 -6.51
N THR A 160 -19.37 -25.49 -6.05
CA THR A 160 -18.27 -25.99 -6.88
C THR A 160 -18.19 -27.52 -6.91
N GLU A 161 -18.98 -28.17 -6.11
CA GLU A 161 -19.14 -29.64 -6.15
C GLU A 161 -20.25 -30.05 -7.15
#